data_573f2d7d24c38eee72d52def3d301b01
#
_entry.id   573f2d7d24c38eee72d52def3d301b01
#
_cell.length_a   1.000
_cell.length_b   1.000
_cell.length_c   1.000
_cell.angle_alpha   90.00
_cell.angle_beta   90.00
_cell.angle_gamma   90.00
#
_symmetry.space_group_name_H-M   'P 1'
#
loop_
_entity.id
_entity.type
_entity.pdbx_description
1 polymer ?
#
loop_
_entity_poly.entity_id
_entity_poly.type
_entity_poly.pdbx_seq_one_letter_code
_entity_poly.pdbx_strand_id
1 'polypeptide(L)'
;MPPVPTLPRLITRTLQPLPLGPLQLPLSLVLRSVVARHPHIFERLGEHAHKRFGLEPSDLPFSFVLAPHPETPSLVAVRSLPAGIPVRIAGPLLALLGLIDGSYDGDALFFSRDLVVEGDVEAVLALRNAIDDAGVDLVADTAALFGPLAPLSERLLAGALLRLKDVAGAAKHEGARTWN
;
A
#
# COMPACT_ATOMS: atom_id res chain seq x y z
N MET A 1 -16.12 12.36 -5.78
CA MET A 1 -15.77 10.92 -5.66
C MET A 1 -16.30 10.42 -4.31
N PRO A 2 -16.88 9.21 -4.18
CA PRO A 2 -17.22 8.69 -2.88
C PRO A 2 -15.92 8.50 -2.08
N PRO A 3 -15.89 8.82 -0.76
CA PRO A 3 -14.68 8.65 0.05
C PRO A 3 -14.27 7.18 0.11
N VAL A 4 -12.96 6.94 0.08
CA VAL A 4 -12.39 5.59 0.12
C VAL A 4 -12.86 4.84 1.37
N PRO A 5 -13.32 3.59 1.25
CA PRO A 5 -13.73 2.81 2.40
C PRO A 5 -12.54 2.51 3.33
N THR A 6 -12.78 2.57 4.64
CA THR A 6 -11.79 2.26 5.69
C THR A 6 -12.06 0.90 6.30
N LEU A 7 -11.03 0.24 6.81
CA LEU A 7 -11.17 -1.03 7.51
C LEU A 7 -12.01 -0.86 8.79
N PRO A 8 -12.90 -1.83 9.12
CA PRO A 8 -13.65 -1.80 10.37
C PRO A 8 -12.72 -1.75 11.59
N ARG A 9 -13.08 -0.94 12.58
CA ARG A 9 -12.32 -0.81 13.84
C ARG A 9 -12.07 -2.13 14.57
N LEU A 10 -12.92 -3.12 14.33
CA LEU A 10 -12.74 -4.46 14.89
C LEU A 10 -11.49 -5.13 14.33
N ILE A 11 -11.27 -5.03 13.01
CA ILE A 11 -10.07 -5.57 12.34
C ILE A 11 -8.82 -4.84 12.86
N THR A 12 -8.85 -3.52 12.95
CA THR A 12 -7.74 -2.73 13.48
C THR A 12 -7.38 -3.17 14.91
N ARG A 13 -8.37 -3.40 15.78
CA ARG A 13 -8.15 -3.85 17.15
C ARG A 13 -7.57 -5.27 17.24
N THR A 14 -8.02 -6.18 16.38
CA THR A 14 -7.47 -7.56 16.34
C THR A 14 -6.04 -7.60 15.82
N LEU A 15 -5.65 -6.66 14.96
CA LEU A 15 -4.30 -6.54 14.44
C LEU A 15 -3.34 -5.81 15.40
N GLN A 16 -3.86 -5.09 16.40
CA GLN A 16 -3.04 -4.31 17.32
C GLN A 16 -2.00 -5.15 18.10
N PRO A 17 -2.33 -6.34 18.66
CA PRO A 17 -1.37 -7.18 19.37
C PRO A 17 -0.46 -7.99 18.43
N LEU A 18 -0.69 -7.97 17.09
CA LEU A 18 0.04 -8.81 16.15
C LEU A 18 1.54 -8.46 16.16
N PRO A 19 2.44 -9.43 16.42
CA PRO A 19 3.87 -9.19 16.27
C PRO A 19 4.21 -8.90 14.81
N LEU A 20 5.03 -7.86 14.57
CA LEU A 20 5.38 -7.45 13.19
C LEU A 20 6.45 -8.35 12.55
N GLY A 21 7.18 -9.13 13.35
CA GLY A 21 8.22 -10.04 12.84
C GLY A 21 7.73 -10.96 11.72
N PRO A 22 6.63 -11.70 11.89
CA PRO A 22 6.09 -12.57 10.84
C PRO A 22 5.66 -11.85 9.56
N LEU A 23 5.36 -10.54 9.62
CA LEU A 23 4.99 -9.75 8.43
C LEU A 23 6.19 -9.38 7.56
N GLN A 24 7.40 -9.37 8.11
CA GLN A 24 8.58 -8.92 7.36
C GLN A 24 8.91 -9.86 6.19
N LEU A 25 8.78 -11.18 6.39
CA LEU A 25 9.06 -12.14 5.33
C LEU A 25 8.11 -12.00 4.13
N PRO A 26 6.78 -12.04 4.27
CA PRO A 26 5.88 -11.85 3.13
C PRO A 26 6.06 -10.48 2.45
N LEU A 27 6.26 -9.40 3.21
CA LEU A 27 6.52 -8.08 2.63
C LEU A 27 7.79 -8.06 1.77
N SER A 28 8.87 -8.67 2.26
CA SER A 28 10.12 -8.77 1.51
C SER A 28 9.97 -9.62 0.24
N LEU A 29 9.19 -10.69 0.29
CA LEU A 29 8.94 -11.55 -0.87
C LEU A 29 8.09 -10.82 -1.92
N VAL A 30 7.03 -10.13 -1.52
CA VAL A 30 6.21 -9.31 -2.43
C VAL A 30 7.07 -8.25 -3.11
N LEU A 31 7.85 -7.49 -2.34
CA LEU A 31 8.72 -6.46 -2.92
C LEU A 31 9.72 -7.06 -3.92
N ARG A 32 10.35 -8.19 -3.57
CA ARG A 32 11.27 -8.89 -4.49
C ARG A 32 10.59 -9.36 -5.76
N SER A 33 9.35 -9.84 -5.67
CA SER A 33 8.57 -10.26 -6.84
C SER A 33 8.29 -9.07 -7.77
N VAL A 34 7.84 -7.94 -7.20
CA VAL A 34 7.60 -6.71 -7.95
C VAL A 34 8.88 -6.25 -8.65
N VAL A 35 10.00 -6.16 -7.91
CA VAL A 35 11.29 -5.71 -8.47
C VAL A 35 11.81 -6.66 -9.54
N ALA A 36 11.67 -7.96 -9.36
CA ALA A 36 12.12 -8.94 -10.36
C ALA A 36 11.31 -8.88 -11.66
N ARG A 37 10.03 -8.53 -11.57
CA ARG A 37 9.15 -8.39 -12.75
C ARG A 37 9.24 -7.02 -13.40
N HIS A 38 9.60 -5.99 -12.63
CA HIS A 38 9.65 -4.59 -13.05
C HIS A 38 11.04 -3.98 -12.78
N PRO A 39 12.12 -4.48 -13.41
CA PRO A 39 13.50 -4.08 -13.08
C PRO A 39 13.78 -2.58 -13.30
N HIS A 40 13.04 -1.95 -14.22
CA HIS A 40 13.24 -0.53 -14.55
C HIS A 40 12.51 0.44 -13.59
N ILE A 41 11.77 -0.06 -12.60
CA ILE A 41 11.02 0.80 -11.67
C ILE A 41 11.94 1.77 -10.91
N PHE A 42 13.18 1.35 -10.59
CA PHE A 42 14.15 2.20 -9.89
C PHE A 42 14.85 3.22 -10.79
N GLU A 43 14.98 2.93 -12.08
CA GLU A 43 15.54 3.89 -13.05
C GLU A 43 14.62 5.12 -13.17
N ARG A 44 13.31 4.91 -13.09
CA ARG A 44 12.29 5.97 -13.12
C ARG A 44 12.28 6.83 -11.87
N LEU A 45 12.66 6.27 -10.72
CA LEU A 45 12.80 7.01 -9.47
C LEU A 45 14.01 7.98 -9.49
N GLY A 46 15.04 7.71 -10.30
CA GLY A 46 16.22 8.55 -10.38
C GLY A 46 16.86 8.80 -9.01
N GLU A 47 17.12 10.06 -8.67
CA GLU A 47 17.70 10.45 -7.38
C GLU A 47 16.82 10.12 -6.18
N HIS A 48 15.51 9.96 -6.37
CA HIS A 48 14.58 9.61 -5.29
C HIS A 48 14.66 8.13 -4.87
N ALA A 49 15.34 7.26 -5.64
CA ALA A 49 15.51 5.86 -5.31
C ALA A 49 16.24 5.61 -3.98
N HIS A 50 17.02 6.58 -3.50
CA HIS A 50 17.73 6.50 -2.22
C HIS A 50 16.93 7.06 -1.04
N LYS A 51 15.73 7.62 -1.28
CA LYS A 51 14.87 8.17 -0.23
C LYS A 51 14.02 7.08 0.42
N ARG A 52 13.67 7.30 1.68
CA ARG A 52 12.73 6.43 2.41
C ARG A 52 11.34 7.04 2.37
N PHE A 53 10.36 6.20 2.08
CA PHE A 53 8.95 6.56 2.03
C PHE A 53 8.23 5.92 3.21
N GLY A 54 7.63 6.72 4.07
CA GLY A 54 6.76 6.27 5.15
C GLY A 54 5.33 6.15 4.63
N LEU A 55 4.77 4.96 4.68
CA LEU A 55 3.38 4.70 4.35
C LEU A 55 2.61 4.48 5.65
N GLU A 56 1.63 5.32 5.93
CA GLU A 56 0.87 5.32 7.18
C GLU A 56 -0.61 5.07 6.93
N PRO A 57 -1.04 3.80 6.91
CA PRO A 57 -2.45 3.47 6.82
C PRO A 57 -3.21 3.99 8.06
N SER A 58 -4.21 4.85 7.85
CA SER A 58 -4.99 5.44 8.95
C SER A 58 -5.89 4.44 9.68
N ASP A 59 -6.11 3.29 9.06
CA ASP A 59 -6.99 2.20 9.53
C ASP A 59 -6.22 0.92 9.93
N LEU A 60 -4.87 0.96 10.01
CA LEU A 60 -4.03 -0.09 10.56
C LEU A 60 -3.28 0.39 11.82
N PRO A 61 -2.93 -0.53 12.77
CA PRO A 61 -2.17 -0.19 13.96
C PRO A 61 -0.65 -0.23 13.75
N PHE A 62 -0.19 -0.13 12.51
CA PHE A 62 1.21 -0.13 12.11
C PHE A 62 1.37 0.54 10.75
N SER A 63 2.58 0.98 10.49
CA SER A 63 2.98 1.68 9.27
C SER A 63 4.02 0.87 8.50
N PHE A 64 4.37 1.33 7.30
CA PHE A 64 5.41 0.69 6.50
C PHE A 64 6.48 1.71 6.13
N VAL A 65 7.72 1.23 6.02
CA VAL A 65 8.83 2.00 5.44
C VAL A 65 9.29 1.29 4.18
N LEU A 66 9.11 1.96 3.05
CA LEU A 66 9.65 1.55 1.77
C LEU A 66 10.96 2.28 1.52
N ALA A 67 12.03 1.54 1.25
CA ALA A 67 13.29 2.05 0.77
C ALA A 67 13.58 1.41 -0.60
N PRO A 68 13.28 2.10 -1.71
CA PRO A 68 13.41 1.55 -3.06
C PRO A 68 14.85 1.60 -3.58
N HIS A 69 15.82 1.32 -2.71
CA HIS A 69 17.24 1.34 -3.07
C HIS A 69 17.51 0.31 -4.17
N PRO A 70 18.16 0.68 -5.31
CA PRO A 70 18.33 -0.23 -6.45
C PRO A 70 19.01 -1.55 -6.11
N GLU A 71 20.03 -1.53 -5.23
CA GLU A 71 20.78 -2.73 -4.84
C GLU A 71 20.12 -3.51 -3.69
N THR A 72 19.47 -2.79 -2.77
CA THR A 72 18.94 -3.36 -1.53
C THR A 72 17.54 -2.83 -1.22
N PRO A 73 16.55 -3.10 -2.09
CA PRO A 73 15.19 -2.63 -1.84
C PRO A 73 14.60 -3.29 -0.59
N SER A 74 13.92 -2.51 0.22
CA SER A 74 13.29 -3.02 1.44
C SER A 74 11.92 -2.42 1.69
N LEU A 75 11.02 -3.26 2.21
CA LEU A 75 9.70 -2.87 2.70
C LEU A 75 9.52 -3.51 4.07
N VAL A 76 9.43 -2.69 5.11
CA VAL A 76 9.34 -3.16 6.49
C VAL A 76 8.11 -2.58 7.19
N ALA A 77 7.41 -3.43 7.95
CA ALA A 77 6.35 -2.99 8.85
C ALA A 77 6.94 -2.48 10.16
N VAL A 78 6.47 -1.33 10.64
CA VAL A 78 6.91 -0.66 11.88
C VAL A 78 5.71 -0.22 12.69
N ARG A 79 5.84 -0.14 14.03
CA ARG A 79 4.74 0.35 14.89
C ARG A 79 4.46 1.83 14.69
N SER A 80 5.49 2.59 14.47
CA SER A 80 5.42 4.03 14.16
C SER A 80 6.55 4.38 13.20
N LEU A 81 6.33 5.37 12.35
CA LEU A 81 7.36 5.84 11.44
C LEU A 81 8.54 6.42 12.23
N PRO A 82 9.79 6.09 11.85
CA PRO A 82 10.98 6.70 12.43
C PRO A 82 10.99 8.22 12.21
N ALA A 83 11.55 8.96 13.16
CA ALA A 83 11.77 10.39 12.99
C ALA A 83 12.68 10.67 11.77
N GLY A 84 12.42 11.77 11.07
CA GLY A 84 13.25 12.21 9.95
C GLY A 84 13.04 11.43 8.65
N ILE A 85 11.92 10.73 8.49
CA ILE A 85 11.53 10.21 7.17
C ILE A 85 11.24 11.40 6.25
N PRO A 86 11.90 11.48 5.07
CA PRO A 86 11.77 12.64 4.18
C PRO A 86 10.39 12.70 3.49
N VAL A 87 9.71 11.57 3.35
CA VAL A 87 8.41 11.44 2.69
C VAL A 87 7.46 10.63 3.55
N ARG A 88 6.26 11.16 3.79
CA ARG A 88 5.18 10.46 4.49
C ARG A 88 3.91 10.53 3.65
N ILE A 89 3.29 9.39 3.44
CA ILE A 89 2.02 9.25 2.73
C ILE A 89 1.03 8.58 3.70
N ALA A 90 0.01 9.31 4.13
CA ALA A 90 -0.99 8.82 5.07
C ALA A 90 -2.38 8.77 4.43
N GLY A 91 -3.16 7.74 4.77
CA GLY A 91 -4.53 7.55 4.30
C GLY A 91 -5.06 6.15 4.55
N PRO A 92 -6.29 5.84 4.18
CA PRO A 92 -6.81 4.48 4.30
C PRO A 92 -5.96 3.46 3.54
N LEU A 93 -5.82 2.23 4.08
CA LEU A 93 -5.04 1.17 3.41
C LEU A 93 -5.48 0.97 1.96
N LEU A 94 -6.79 0.96 1.70
CA LEU A 94 -7.31 0.75 0.35
C LEU A 94 -6.98 1.92 -0.60
N ALA A 95 -6.82 3.16 -0.09
CA ALA A 95 -6.34 4.28 -0.89
C ALA A 95 -4.86 4.11 -1.26
N LEU A 96 -4.04 3.69 -0.30
CA LEU A 96 -2.62 3.43 -0.52
C LEU A 96 -2.40 2.28 -1.53
N LEU A 97 -3.17 1.19 -1.41
CA LEU A 97 -3.12 0.08 -2.37
C LEU A 97 -3.62 0.52 -3.75
N GLY A 98 -4.72 1.26 -3.80
CA GLY A 98 -5.29 1.74 -5.05
C GLY A 98 -4.42 2.75 -5.80
N LEU A 99 -3.53 3.44 -5.08
CA LEU A 99 -2.50 4.28 -5.69
C LEU A 99 -1.44 3.42 -6.41
N ILE A 100 -1.19 2.21 -5.92
CA ILE A 100 -0.19 1.29 -6.51
C ILE A 100 -0.78 0.49 -7.67
N ASP A 101 -2.02 0.00 -7.54
CA ASP A 101 -2.65 -0.84 -8.57
C ASP A 101 -3.42 -0.03 -9.63
N GLY A 102 -3.37 1.31 -9.56
CA GLY A 102 -4.06 2.20 -10.49
C GLY A 102 -5.58 2.16 -10.40
N SER A 103 -6.17 1.46 -9.42
CA SER A 103 -7.64 1.35 -9.25
C SER A 103 -8.27 2.65 -8.79
N TYR A 104 -7.49 3.58 -8.27
CA TYR A 104 -7.89 4.93 -7.93
C TYR A 104 -7.04 5.95 -8.67
N ASP A 105 -7.68 6.97 -9.22
CA ASP A 105 -6.98 8.14 -9.74
C ASP A 105 -6.27 8.87 -8.58
N GLY A 106 -4.94 8.92 -8.63
CA GLY A 106 -4.14 9.56 -7.60
C GLY A 106 -4.48 11.04 -7.42
N ASP A 107 -4.75 11.76 -8.50
CA ASP A 107 -5.13 13.16 -8.41
C ASP A 107 -6.47 13.30 -7.66
N ALA A 108 -7.43 12.44 -7.97
CA ALA A 108 -8.70 12.41 -7.24
C ALA A 108 -8.53 12.08 -5.75
N LEU A 109 -7.59 11.17 -5.38
CA LEU A 109 -7.28 10.86 -3.98
C LEU A 109 -6.66 12.05 -3.23
N PHE A 110 -5.80 12.83 -3.89
CA PHE A 110 -5.23 14.04 -3.29
C PHE A 110 -6.28 15.14 -3.13
N PHE A 111 -7.13 15.36 -4.14
CA PHE A 111 -8.19 16.38 -4.07
C PHE A 111 -9.28 16.04 -3.06
N SER A 112 -9.62 14.77 -2.87
CA SER A 112 -10.61 14.33 -1.86
C SER A 112 -10.08 14.35 -0.42
N ARG A 113 -8.77 14.60 -0.24
CA ARG A 113 -8.05 14.50 1.04
C ARG A 113 -8.07 13.10 1.66
N ASP A 114 -8.35 12.07 0.86
CA ASP A 114 -8.24 10.69 1.31
C ASP A 114 -6.76 10.28 1.49
N LEU A 115 -5.85 10.97 0.78
CA LEU A 115 -4.40 10.87 1.00
C LEU A 115 -3.82 12.20 1.45
N VAL A 116 -2.94 12.13 2.45
CA VAL A 116 -2.15 13.26 2.94
C VAL A 116 -0.68 12.96 2.67
N VAL A 117 -0.01 13.89 1.98
CA VAL A 117 1.42 13.82 1.71
C VAL A 117 2.13 14.89 2.52
N GLU A 118 3.16 14.49 3.25
CA GLU A 118 4.04 15.37 4.00
C GLU A 118 5.49 15.17 3.56
N GLY A 119 6.24 16.27 3.48
CA GLY A 119 7.64 16.27 3.10
C GLY A 119 7.86 16.44 1.60
N ASP A 120 8.70 15.62 0.99
CA ASP A 120 9.14 15.75 -0.39
C ASP A 120 8.08 15.25 -1.39
N VAL A 121 7.30 16.20 -1.91
CA VAL A 121 6.22 15.91 -2.88
C VAL A 121 6.78 15.43 -4.22
N GLU A 122 7.95 15.92 -4.64
CA GLU A 122 8.57 15.49 -5.90
C GLU A 122 8.93 14.00 -5.86
N ALA A 123 9.44 13.54 -4.71
CA ALA A 123 9.71 12.12 -4.51
C ALA A 123 8.43 11.27 -4.57
N VAL A 124 7.29 11.77 -4.05
CA VAL A 124 6.00 11.06 -4.15
C VAL A 124 5.53 10.96 -5.59
N LEU A 125 5.63 12.05 -6.36
CA LEU A 125 5.28 12.06 -7.78
C LEU A 125 6.19 11.13 -8.59
N ALA A 126 7.49 11.12 -8.30
CA ALA A 126 8.43 10.20 -8.94
C ALA A 126 8.10 8.74 -8.64
N LEU A 127 7.76 8.41 -7.37
CA LEU A 127 7.35 7.06 -6.98
C LEU A 127 6.07 6.64 -7.69
N ARG A 128 5.05 7.51 -7.72
CA ARG A 128 3.81 7.25 -8.43
C ARG A 128 4.05 6.99 -9.92
N ASN A 129 4.76 7.89 -10.59
CA ASN A 129 5.05 7.75 -12.01
C ASN A 129 5.83 6.47 -12.31
N ALA A 130 6.77 6.09 -11.45
CA ALA A 130 7.54 4.85 -11.60
C ALA A 130 6.63 3.60 -11.48
N ILE A 131 5.66 3.62 -10.58
CA ILE A 131 4.68 2.54 -10.38
C ILE A 131 3.72 2.46 -11.58
N ASP A 132 3.16 3.61 -12.00
CA ASP A 132 2.23 3.70 -13.12
C ASP A 132 2.87 3.22 -14.43
N ASP A 133 4.09 3.67 -14.72
CA ASP A 133 4.85 3.28 -15.91
C ASP A 133 5.24 1.79 -15.89
N ALA A 134 5.55 1.24 -14.73
CA ALA A 134 5.88 -0.17 -14.59
C ALA A 134 4.65 -1.08 -14.75
N GLY A 135 3.45 -0.54 -14.60
CA GLY A 135 2.21 -1.31 -14.65
C GLY A 135 2.16 -2.37 -13.54
N VAL A 136 2.53 -1.98 -12.31
CA VAL A 136 2.58 -2.90 -11.17
C VAL A 136 1.17 -3.40 -10.86
N ASP A 137 0.99 -4.72 -10.88
CA ASP A 137 -0.21 -5.41 -10.41
C ASP A 137 0.13 -6.21 -9.15
N LEU A 138 -0.21 -5.64 -7.99
CA LEU A 138 0.11 -6.26 -6.71
C LEU A 138 -0.47 -7.67 -6.54
N VAL A 139 -1.64 -7.94 -7.14
CA VAL A 139 -2.29 -9.25 -7.06
C VAL A 139 -1.52 -10.25 -7.91
N ALA A 140 -1.27 -9.92 -9.17
CA ALA A 140 -0.53 -10.77 -10.09
C ALA A 140 0.94 -10.95 -9.66
N ASP A 141 1.59 -9.87 -9.18
CA ASP A 141 2.98 -9.90 -8.72
C ASP A 141 3.14 -10.73 -7.45
N THR A 142 2.18 -10.68 -6.53
CA THR A 142 2.16 -11.52 -5.33
C THR A 142 1.83 -12.96 -5.68
N ALA A 143 0.88 -13.20 -6.58
CA ALA A 143 0.52 -14.54 -7.03
C ALA A 143 1.68 -15.27 -7.70
N ALA A 144 2.54 -14.54 -8.42
CA ALA A 144 3.72 -15.11 -9.06
C ALA A 144 4.70 -15.80 -8.09
N LEU A 145 4.68 -15.44 -6.79
CA LEU A 145 5.46 -16.12 -5.75
C LEU A 145 5.10 -17.61 -5.58
N PHE A 146 3.89 -17.99 -5.97
CA PHE A 146 3.39 -19.36 -5.83
C PHE A 146 3.71 -20.23 -7.07
N GLY A 147 4.49 -19.74 -8.03
CA GLY A 147 4.94 -20.49 -9.21
C GLY A 147 3.78 -21.13 -9.99
N PRO A 148 3.73 -22.47 -10.17
CA PRO A 148 2.68 -23.12 -10.94
C PRO A 148 1.28 -22.99 -10.33
N LEU A 149 1.16 -22.62 -9.07
CA LEU A 149 -0.11 -22.32 -8.38
C LEU A 149 -0.52 -20.84 -8.50
N ALA A 150 0.23 -20.03 -9.23
CA ALA A 150 -0.05 -18.60 -9.42
C ALA A 150 -1.51 -18.31 -9.85
N PRO A 151 -2.13 -19.03 -10.82
CA PRO A 151 -3.51 -18.74 -11.22
C PRO A 151 -4.54 -18.99 -10.11
N LEU A 152 -4.28 -19.94 -9.21
CA LEU A 152 -5.12 -20.22 -8.05
C LEU A 152 -4.93 -19.16 -6.96
N SER A 153 -3.68 -18.83 -6.64
CA SER A 153 -3.35 -17.81 -5.64
C SER A 153 -3.83 -16.42 -6.06
N GLU A 154 -3.75 -16.08 -7.34
CA GLU A 154 -4.28 -14.83 -7.89
C GLU A 154 -5.80 -14.71 -7.67
N ARG A 155 -6.57 -15.77 -7.97
CA ARG A 155 -8.01 -15.80 -7.71
C ARG A 155 -8.34 -15.65 -6.23
N LEU A 156 -7.58 -16.31 -5.35
CA LEU A 156 -7.76 -16.20 -3.91
C LEU A 156 -7.41 -14.82 -3.39
N LEU A 157 -6.30 -14.23 -3.84
CA LEU A 157 -5.87 -12.88 -3.46
C LEU A 157 -6.85 -11.82 -3.98
N ALA A 158 -7.26 -11.89 -5.23
CA ALA A 158 -8.27 -11.00 -5.80
C ALA A 158 -9.61 -11.12 -5.04
N GLY A 159 -10.05 -12.35 -4.75
CA GLY A 159 -11.25 -12.60 -3.94
C GLY A 159 -11.14 -12.06 -2.52
N ALA A 160 -9.98 -12.18 -1.88
CA ALA A 160 -9.72 -11.62 -0.55
C ALA A 160 -9.74 -10.09 -0.59
N LEU A 161 -9.13 -9.47 -1.60
CA LEU A 161 -9.13 -8.01 -1.77
C LEU A 161 -10.54 -7.47 -2.03
N LEU A 162 -11.34 -8.13 -2.85
CA LEU A 162 -12.74 -7.78 -3.09
C LEU A 162 -13.56 -7.85 -1.79
N ARG A 163 -13.43 -8.92 -1.03
CA ARG A 163 -14.11 -9.06 0.27
C ARG A 163 -13.67 -7.98 1.26
N LEU A 164 -12.38 -7.61 1.25
CA LEU A 164 -11.88 -6.53 2.08
C LEU A 164 -12.52 -5.19 1.70
N LYS A 165 -12.63 -4.91 0.40
CA LYS A 165 -13.34 -3.71 -0.12
C LYS A 165 -14.83 -3.72 0.26
N ASP A 166 -15.51 -4.88 0.16
CA ASP A 166 -16.92 -5.03 0.53
C ASP A 166 -17.15 -4.81 2.03
N VAL A 167 -16.32 -5.43 2.89
CA VAL A 167 -16.40 -5.28 4.35
C VAL A 167 -16.12 -3.84 4.76
N ALA A 168 -15.13 -3.21 4.14
CA ALA A 168 -14.81 -1.80 4.38
C ALA A 168 -15.95 -0.87 3.92
N GLY A 169 -16.60 -1.18 2.79
CA GLY A 169 -17.78 -0.47 2.27
C GLY A 169 -19.01 -0.61 3.17
N ALA A 170 -19.28 -1.82 3.68
CA ALA A 170 -20.42 -2.10 4.56
C ALA A 170 -20.31 -1.37 5.91
N ALA A 171 -19.12 -1.33 6.49
CA ALA A 171 -18.88 -0.63 7.77
C ALA A 171 -19.22 0.87 7.70
N LYS A 172 -19.13 1.47 6.51
CA LYS A 172 -19.49 2.88 6.30
C LYS A 172 -21.00 3.12 6.31
N HIS A 173 -21.79 2.18 5.79
CA HIS A 173 -23.25 2.30 5.78
C HIS A 173 -23.87 2.15 7.18
N GLU A 174 -23.26 1.40 8.09
CA GLU A 174 -23.70 1.29 9.47
C GLU A 174 -23.43 2.57 10.28
N GLY A 175 -22.29 3.20 10.09
CA GLY A 175 -21.95 4.46 10.77
C GLY A 175 -22.86 5.63 10.38
N ALA A 176 -23.42 5.62 9.17
CA ALA A 176 -24.34 6.67 8.70
C ALA A 176 -25.77 6.56 9.26
N ARG A 177 -26.16 5.39 9.78
CA ARG A 177 -27.52 5.16 10.34
C ARG A 177 -27.68 5.53 11.81
N THR A 178 -26.61 5.85 12.51
CA THR A 178 -26.63 6.17 13.95
C THR A 178 -26.75 7.66 14.27
N TRP A 179 -26.97 8.51 13.26
CA TRP A 179 -27.12 9.98 13.41
C TRP A 179 -28.51 10.45 12.95
N ASN A 180 -29.58 9.81 13.43
CA ASN A 180 -30.95 10.33 13.29
C ASN A 180 -31.66 10.27 14.64
#